data_0cd286ad529c41f363e66e2d26207522
#
_entry.id   0cd286ad529c41f363e66e2d26207522
#
_cell.length_a   1.000
_cell.length_b   1.000
_cell.length_c   1.000
_cell.angle_alpha   90.00
_cell.angle_beta   90.00
_cell.angle_gamma   90.00
#
_symmetry.space_group_name_H-M   'P 1'
#
loop_
_entity.id
_entity.type
_entity.pdbx_description
1 polymer ?
#
loop_
_entity_poly.entity_id
_entity_poly.type
_entity_poly.pdbx_seq_one_letter_code
_entity_poly.pdbx_strand_id
1 'polypeptide(L)'
;CYWDGNIGKNVLEINHCREGREGSVLQSGSCLYLGEGDLSIHTMDNCASEMSFPLKHYRGISVVLDLELVSENPPGILAESGIDITDFKNKFCADGSCFVMRAKDDIEHIFSELYSVPDRFQKPYFMLKVQELLLFLCMVDVKQEKQRELYTSPQVEVVRQIHKRLISNLQERPTIEELSKEYLINTATLKDTFKGVYGQPIGTYMKVYRMKQAAAMLRQT
;
A
#
# COMPACT_ATOMS: atom_id res chain seq x y z
N CYS A 1 2.43 -12.53 -2.39
CA CYS A 1 3.63 -12.91 -3.19
C CYS A 1 3.82 -14.41 -3.13
N TYR A 2 3.53 -15.11 -4.23
CA TYR A 2 3.92 -16.53 -4.39
C TYR A 2 5.19 -16.56 -5.23
N TRP A 3 6.33 -16.49 -4.59
CA TRP A 3 7.61 -16.81 -5.20
C TRP A 3 8.14 -18.06 -4.50
N ASP A 4 8.08 -19.21 -5.17
CA ASP A 4 8.76 -20.46 -4.79
C ASP A 4 10.24 -20.36 -5.19
N GLY A 5 11.01 -19.57 -4.48
CA GLY A 5 12.44 -19.44 -4.76
C GLY A 5 13.18 -18.80 -3.59
N ASN A 6 14.43 -19.16 -3.47
CA ASN A 6 15.39 -18.57 -2.52
C ASN A 6 15.61 -17.12 -2.95
N ILE A 7 14.76 -16.19 -2.47
CA ILE A 7 14.83 -14.77 -2.82
C ILE A 7 16.07 -14.21 -2.13
N GLY A 8 17.01 -13.69 -2.93
CA GLY A 8 18.23 -13.08 -2.42
C GLY A 8 17.92 -11.92 -1.46
N LYS A 9 18.79 -11.70 -0.48
CA LYS A 9 18.68 -10.61 0.52
C LYS A 9 18.69 -9.20 -0.08
N ASN A 10 19.04 -9.07 -1.37
CA ASN A 10 19.15 -7.80 -2.08
C ASN A 10 18.07 -7.61 -3.15
N VAL A 11 16.90 -8.21 -2.93
CA VAL A 11 15.73 -8.02 -3.80
C VAL A 11 14.81 -6.98 -3.18
N LEU A 12 14.49 -5.95 -3.94
CA LEU A 12 13.62 -4.84 -3.55
C LEU A 12 12.29 -4.95 -4.28
N GLU A 13 11.18 -4.76 -3.58
CA GLU A 13 9.86 -4.60 -4.18
C GLU A 13 9.40 -3.15 -4.06
N ILE A 14 8.94 -2.59 -5.18
CA ILE A 14 8.26 -1.30 -5.27
C ILE A 14 6.83 -1.60 -5.66
N ASN A 15 5.87 -1.32 -4.77
CA ASN A 15 4.46 -1.61 -4.99
C ASN A 15 3.63 -0.32 -5.00
N HIS A 16 2.92 -0.07 -6.09
CA HIS A 16 2.00 1.07 -6.23
C HIS A 16 0.56 0.59 -6.24
N CYS A 17 -0.24 1.13 -5.32
CA CYS A 17 -1.67 0.84 -5.22
C CYS A 17 -2.48 1.77 -6.14
N ARG A 18 -3.13 1.22 -7.16
CA ARG A 18 -4.04 1.97 -8.03
C ARG A 18 -5.46 2.06 -7.47
N GLU A 19 -5.98 0.93 -7.01
CA GLU A 19 -7.37 0.81 -6.55
C GLU A 19 -7.45 -0.13 -5.35
N GLY A 20 -8.38 0.18 -4.45
CA GLY A 20 -8.63 -0.67 -3.30
C GLY A 20 -7.70 -0.40 -2.14
N ARG A 21 -7.42 -1.45 -1.37
CA ARG A 21 -6.57 -1.32 -0.19
C ARG A 21 -5.93 -2.64 0.18
N GLU A 22 -4.66 -2.58 0.48
CA GLU A 22 -3.86 -3.69 0.99
C GLU A 22 -3.41 -3.38 2.42
N GLY A 23 -3.52 -4.37 3.28
CA GLY A 23 -2.97 -4.33 4.64
C GLY A 23 -1.95 -5.43 4.82
N SER A 24 -0.80 -5.08 5.37
CA SER A 24 0.32 -5.97 5.60
C SER A 24 0.74 -5.95 7.06
N VAL A 25 0.98 -7.13 7.64
CA VAL A 25 1.56 -7.27 8.97
C VAL A 25 3.07 -7.45 8.80
N LEU A 26 3.83 -6.46 9.28
CA LEU A 26 5.29 -6.47 9.22
C LEU A 26 5.87 -7.44 10.27
N GLN A 27 7.13 -7.84 10.11
CA GLN A 27 7.82 -8.70 11.10
C GLN A 27 7.87 -8.08 12.51
N SER A 28 7.84 -6.75 12.61
CA SER A 28 7.72 -6.02 13.89
C SER A 28 6.38 -6.21 14.60
N GLY A 29 5.39 -6.85 13.97
CA GLY A 29 4.01 -6.94 14.45
C GLY A 29 3.18 -5.68 14.19
N SER A 30 3.74 -4.67 13.55
CA SER A 30 3.00 -3.48 13.14
C SER A 30 2.24 -3.73 11.85
N CYS A 31 1.10 -3.07 11.68
CA CYS A 31 0.28 -3.16 10.49
C CYS A 31 0.44 -1.90 9.63
N LEU A 32 0.71 -2.10 8.35
CA LEU A 32 0.78 -1.06 7.33
C LEU A 32 -0.42 -1.20 6.39
N TYR A 33 -1.00 -0.07 5.96
CA TYR A 33 -2.08 -0.06 4.99
C TYR A 33 -1.75 0.85 3.81
N LEU A 34 -1.73 0.26 2.61
CA LEU A 34 -1.60 0.97 1.35
C LEU A 34 -2.99 1.23 0.77
N GLY A 35 -3.26 2.46 0.39
CA GLY A 35 -4.47 2.87 -0.30
C GLY A 35 -4.16 3.44 -1.68
N GLU A 36 -5.19 3.83 -2.39
CA GLU A 36 -5.08 4.43 -3.71
C GLU A 36 -4.10 5.60 -3.73
N GLY A 37 -3.14 5.54 -4.66
CA GLY A 37 -2.04 6.49 -4.80
C GLY A 37 -0.91 6.35 -3.79
N ASP A 38 -0.86 5.29 -2.99
CA ASP A 38 0.28 5.01 -2.13
C ASP A 38 1.31 4.13 -2.85
N LEU A 39 2.58 4.41 -2.60
CA LEU A 39 3.74 3.64 -3.05
C LEU A 39 4.48 3.09 -1.84
N SER A 40 4.78 1.80 -1.82
CA SER A 40 5.67 1.19 -0.83
C SER A 40 6.95 0.68 -1.47
N ILE A 41 8.03 0.74 -0.71
CA ILE A 41 9.33 0.17 -1.06
C ILE A 41 9.81 -0.64 0.14
N HIS A 42 10.10 -1.90 -0.08
CA HIS A 42 10.63 -2.80 0.96
C HIS A 42 11.51 -3.88 0.36
N THR A 43 12.34 -4.48 1.20
CA THR A 43 13.12 -5.66 0.81
C THR A 43 12.27 -6.92 0.91
N MET A 44 12.48 -7.87 0.01
CA MET A 44 11.70 -9.12 -0.02
C MET A 44 11.95 -10.02 1.20
N ASP A 45 13.08 -9.86 1.89
CA ASP A 45 13.37 -10.54 3.16
C ASP A 45 12.57 -9.97 4.35
N ASN A 46 12.01 -8.77 4.20
CA ASN A 46 11.07 -8.16 5.16
C ASN A 46 9.61 -8.21 4.70
N CYS A 47 9.28 -9.16 3.83
CA CYS A 47 7.91 -9.36 3.38
C CYS A 47 6.95 -9.56 4.55
N ALA A 48 5.74 -9.04 4.36
CA ALA A 48 4.66 -9.19 5.31
C ALA A 48 4.35 -10.67 5.60
N SER A 49 4.21 -10.99 6.89
CA SER A 49 3.79 -12.34 7.32
C SER A 49 2.35 -12.65 6.93
N GLU A 50 1.51 -11.63 6.88
CA GLU A 50 0.11 -11.73 6.51
C GLU A 50 -0.32 -10.54 5.65
N MET A 51 -1.10 -10.83 4.60
CA MET A 51 -1.72 -9.83 3.74
C MET A 51 -3.24 -9.85 3.90
N SER A 52 -3.87 -8.70 3.85
CA SER A 52 -5.33 -8.54 3.93
C SER A 52 -5.84 -7.49 2.96
N PHE A 53 -7.08 -7.63 2.52
CA PHE A 53 -7.74 -6.70 1.61
C PHE A 53 -9.03 -6.17 2.25
N PRO A 54 -8.96 -5.10 3.08
CA PRO A 54 -10.09 -4.62 3.87
C PRO A 54 -11.30 -4.23 3.02
N LEU A 55 -11.08 -3.77 1.80
CA LEU A 55 -12.14 -3.42 0.84
C LEU A 55 -12.51 -4.57 -0.10
N LYS A 56 -11.98 -5.78 0.12
CA LYS A 56 -12.19 -7.00 -0.69
C LYS A 56 -11.70 -6.89 -2.14
N HIS A 57 -10.94 -5.87 -2.47
CA HIS A 57 -10.27 -5.72 -3.77
C HIS A 57 -8.98 -4.94 -3.60
N TYR A 58 -8.04 -5.24 -4.47
CA TYR A 58 -6.78 -4.55 -4.64
C TYR A 58 -6.34 -4.66 -6.10
N ARG A 59 -5.83 -3.58 -6.64
CA ARG A 59 -5.21 -3.52 -7.95
C ARG A 59 -4.01 -2.60 -7.89
N GLY A 60 -2.87 -3.09 -8.30
CA GLY A 60 -1.62 -2.36 -8.24
C GLY A 60 -0.61 -2.87 -9.26
N ILE A 61 0.56 -2.26 -9.25
CA ILE A 61 1.73 -2.69 -10.00
C ILE A 61 2.86 -2.88 -9.01
N SER A 62 3.46 -4.08 -9.01
CA SER A 62 4.68 -4.38 -8.29
C SER A 62 5.85 -4.48 -9.28
N VAL A 63 6.93 -3.76 -8.96
CA VAL A 63 8.22 -3.86 -9.63
C VAL A 63 9.19 -4.52 -8.69
N VAL A 64 9.73 -5.66 -9.09
CA VAL A 64 10.70 -6.42 -8.29
C VAL A 64 12.07 -6.25 -8.93
N LEU A 65 13.04 -5.81 -8.15
CA LEU A 65 14.39 -5.49 -8.57
C LEU A 65 15.39 -6.37 -7.82
N ASP A 66 16.17 -7.15 -8.53
CA ASP A 66 17.38 -7.75 -8.02
C ASP A 66 18.50 -6.71 -8.14
N LEU A 67 18.88 -6.13 -7.00
CA LEU A 67 19.84 -5.01 -6.96
C LEU A 67 21.24 -5.45 -7.42
N GLU A 68 21.63 -6.71 -7.22
CA GLU A 68 22.92 -7.23 -7.68
C GLU A 68 22.94 -7.35 -9.19
N LEU A 69 21.93 -7.99 -9.78
CA LEU A 69 21.81 -8.14 -11.23
C LEU A 69 21.73 -6.79 -11.96
N VAL A 70 20.97 -5.83 -11.40
CA VAL A 70 20.87 -4.49 -11.98
C VAL A 70 22.17 -3.71 -11.84
N SER A 71 22.93 -3.90 -10.74
CA SER A 71 24.25 -3.27 -10.56
C SER A 71 25.30 -3.84 -11.51
N GLU A 72 25.28 -5.17 -11.75
CA GLU A 72 26.20 -5.81 -12.70
C GLU A 72 25.91 -5.43 -14.15
N ASN A 73 24.64 -5.20 -14.50
CA ASN A 73 24.18 -4.90 -15.85
C ASN A 73 23.21 -3.71 -15.82
N PRO A 74 23.66 -2.50 -15.47
CA PRO A 74 22.75 -1.36 -15.36
C PRO A 74 22.19 -0.99 -16.75
N PRO A 75 20.88 -0.67 -16.83
CA PRO A 75 20.33 -0.06 -18.05
C PRO A 75 21.14 1.19 -18.44
N GLY A 76 21.35 1.40 -19.73
CA GLY A 76 22.24 2.46 -20.24
C GLY A 76 21.97 3.84 -19.64
N ILE A 77 20.69 4.20 -19.47
CA ILE A 77 20.29 5.47 -18.86
C ILE A 77 20.71 5.61 -17.38
N LEU A 78 20.75 4.52 -16.64
CA LEU A 78 21.19 4.52 -15.25
C LEU A 78 22.72 4.50 -15.15
N ALA A 79 23.39 3.78 -16.05
CA ALA A 79 24.86 3.77 -16.16
C ALA A 79 25.42 5.17 -16.45
N GLU A 80 24.80 5.90 -17.37
CA GLU A 80 25.19 7.28 -17.73
C GLU A 80 24.95 8.28 -16.60
N SER A 81 23.94 8.03 -15.74
CA SER A 81 23.63 8.92 -14.62
C SER A 81 24.54 8.78 -13.42
N GLY A 82 25.40 7.75 -13.40
CA GLY A 82 26.30 7.46 -12.27
C GLY A 82 25.56 7.04 -10.98
N ILE A 83 24.33 6.56 -11.11
CA ILE A 83 23.49 6.16 -9.97
C ILE A 83 23.89 4.75 -9.52
N ASP A 84 24.20 4.62 -8.23
CA ASP A 84 24.37 3.31 -7.59
C ASP A 84 23.02 2.83 -7.02
N ILE A 85 22.44 1.84 -7.71
CA ILE A 85 21.16 1.25 -7.29
C ILE A 85 21.29 0.46 -5.99
N THR A 86 22.46 -0.02 -5.63
CA THR A 86 22.69 -0.75 -4.36
C THR A 86 22.39 0.13 -3.14
N ASP A 87 22.54 1.45 -3.28
CA ASP A 87 22.18 2.43 -2.25
C ASP A 87 20.67 2.53 -1.98
N PHE A 88 19.80 2.04 -2.89
CA PHE A 88 18.36 2.07 -2.68
C PHE A 88 17.92 1.32 -1.42
N LYS A 89 18.55 0.19 -1.14
CA LYS A 89 18.28 -0.56 0.09
C LYS A 89 18.54 0.29 1.33
N ASN A 90 19.70 0.95 1.37
CA ASN A 90 20.07 1.84 2.48
C ASN A 90 19.19 3.08 2.54
N LYS A 91 18.82 3.62 1.38
CA LYS A 91 17.99 4.83 1.27
C LYS A 91 16.57 4.63 1.76
N PHE A 92 15.91 3.54 1.35
CA PHE A 92 14.48 3.32 1.56
C PHE A 92 14.17 2.26 2.61
N CYS A 93 15.07 1.33 2.87
CA CYS A 93 14.84 0.17 3.71
C CYS A 93 15.90 0.04 4.83
N ALA A 94 16.45 1.16 5.29
CA ALA A 94 17.38 1.14 6.43
C ALA A 94 16.73 0.40 7.62
N ASP A 95 17.52 -0.43 8.29
CA ASP A 95 17.10 -1.22 9.46
C ASP A 95 15.92 -2.19 9.18
N GLY A 96 15.75 -2.62 7.93
CA GLY A 96 14.64 -3.49 7.54
C GLY A 96 13.27 -2.81 7.58
N SER A 97 13.21 -1.48 7.54
CA SER A 97 11.97 -0.73 7.47
C SER A 97 11.30 -0.85 6.09
N CYS A 98 9.98 -0.63 6.06
CA CYS A 98 9.22 -0.43 4.83
C CYS A 98 9.00 1.07 4.66
N PHE A 99 9.46 1.63 3.54
CA PHE A 99 9.21 3.02 3.18
C PHE A 99 7.86 3.13 2.46
N VAL A 100 7.02 4.09 2.86
CA VAL A 100 5.74 4.35 2.20
C VAL A 100 5.56 5.84 2.00
N MET A 101 5.26 6.21 0.77
CA MET A 101 4.93 7.57 0.40
C MET A 101 3.64 7.61 -0.41
N ARG A 102 3.00 8.78 -0.47
CA ARG A 102 1.95 9.01 -1.43
C ARG A 102 2.57 9.32 -2.78
N ALA A 103 2.17 8.58 -3.81
CA ALA A 103 2.52 8.95 -5.17
C ALA A 103 1.90 10.33 -5.47
N LYS A 104 2.76 11.29 -5.75
CA LYS A 104 2.37 12.65 -6.16
C LYS A 104 2.18 12.69 -7.68
N ASP A 105 1.62 13.77 -8.18
CA ASP A 105 1.39 13.99 -9.62
C ASP A 105 2.65 13.72 -10.45
N ASP A 106 3.84 14.01 -9.88
CA ASP A 106 5.14 13.80 -10.52
C ASP A 106 5.47 12.32 -10.81
N ILE A 107 4.84 11.36 -10.12
CA ILE A 107 5.07 9.93 -10.29
C ILE A 107 3.82 9.18 -10.75
N GLU A 108 2.63 9.74 -10.52
CA GLU A 108 1.36 9.09 -10.85
C GLU A 108 1.25 8.81 -12.35
N HIS A 109 1.78 9.70 -13.20
CA HIS A 109 1.78 9.51 -14.65
C HIS A 109 2.55 8.25 -15.08
N ILE A 110 3.64 7.88 -14.38
CA ILE A 110 4.43 6.68 -14.68
C ILE A 110 3.53 5.45 -14.60
N PHE A 111 2.78 5.33 -13.50
CA PHE A 111 1.92 4.18 -13.26
C PHE A 111 0.63 4.23 -14.09
N SER A 112 0.01 5.39 -14.26
CA SER A 112 -1.25 5.53 -15.01
C SER A 112 -1.09 5.08 -16.47
N GLU A 113 0.03 5.41 -17.10
CA GLU A 113 0.32 4.98 -18.46
C GLU A 113 0.50 3.46 -18.58
N LEU A 114 1.16 2.82 -17.61
CA LEU A 114 1.37 1.37 -17.60
C LEU A 114 0.06 0.56 -17.65
N TYR A 115 -1.03 1.12 -17.13
CA TYR A 115 -2.34 0.46 -17.14
C TYR A 115 -3.09 0.56 -18.47
N SER A 116 -2.65 1.42 -19.39
CA SER A 116 -3.34 1.69 -20.65
C SER A 116 -2.59 1.25 -21.89
N VAL A 117 -1.37 0.73 -21.74
CA VAL A 117 -0.52 0.29 -22.85
C VAL A 117 -1.08 -0.99 -23.50
N PRO A 118 -1.24 -1.03 -24.83
CA PRO A 118 -1.61 -2.25 -25.54
C PRO A 118 -0.61 -3.41 -25.32
N ASP A 119 -1.08 -4.65 -25.23
CA ASP A 119 -0.30 -5.84 -24.86
C ASP A 119 1.01 -5.98 -25.64
N ARG A 120 0.99 -5.75 -26.95
CA ARG A 120 2.18 -5.84 -27.81
C ARG A 120 3.31 -4.88 -27.44
N PHE A 121 3.01 -3.80 -26.72
CA PHE A 121 3.98 -2.79 -26.30
C PHE A 121 4.25 -2.81 -24.80
N GLN A 122 3.60 -3.67 -24.04
CA GLN A 122 3.73 -3.70 -22.58
C GLN A 122 5.20 -3.85 -22.15
N LYS A 123 5.90 -4.87 -22.66
CA LYS A 123 7.27 -5.16 -22.23
C LYS A 123 8.23 -3.97 -22.42
N PRO A 124 8.36 -3.38 -23.64
CA PRO A 124 9.25 -2.23 -23.82
C PRO A 124 8.81 -0.99 -23.03
N TYR A 125 7.51 -0.78 -22.88
CA TYR A 125 6.98 0.34 -22.10
C TYR A 125 7.25 0.18 -20.60
N PHE A 126 7.06 -1.03 -20.04
CA PHE A 126 7.42 -1.33 -18.66
C PHE A 126 8.91 -1.08 -18.41
N MET A 127 9.78 -1.54 -19.29
CA MET A 127 11.23 -1.30 -19.15
C MET A 127 11.57 0.19 -19.11
N LEU A 128 10.94 1.00 -19.98
CA LEU A 128 11.14 2.44 -20.00
C LEU A 128 10.65 3.10 -18.72
N LYS A 129 9.42 2.76 -18.30
CA LYS A 129 8.79 3.35 -17.10
C LYS A 129 9.46 2.91 -15.79
N VAL A 130 9.99 1.71 -15.72
CA VAL A 130 10.80 1.29 -14.56
C VAL A 130 12.09 2.11 -14.47
N GLN A 131 12.75 2.41 -15.58
CA GLN A 131 13.94 3.27 -15.57
C GLN A 131 13.60 4.70 -15.12
N GLU A 132 12.50 5.26 -15.64
CA GLU A 132 11.97 6.57 -15.22
C GLU A 132 11.64 6.59 -13.72
N LEU A 133 11.00 5.53 -13.21
CA LEU A 133 10.71 5.36 -11.78
C LEU A 133 11.99 5.36 -10.93
N LEU A 134 13.01 4.62 -11.36
CA LEU A 134 14.28 4.55 -10.64
C LEU A 134 14.99 5.90 -10.60
N LEU A 135 15.01 6.65 -11.71
CA LEU A 135 15.54 8.00 -11.75
C LEU A 135 14.78 8.94 -10.80
N PHE A 136 13.45 8.87 -10.80
CA PHE A 136 12.62 9.64 -9.86
C PHE A 136 12.96 9.29 -8.40
N LEU A 137 13.05 8.02 -8.07
CA LEU A 137 13.36 7.57 -6.70
C LEU A 137 14.76 7.99 -6.23
N CYS A 138 15.71 8.19 -7.16
CA CYS A 138 17.00 8.78 -6.82
C CYS A 138 16.88 10.21 -6.29
N MET A 139 15.93 10.99 -6.82
CA MET A 139 15.71 12.38 -6.42
C MET A 139 14.86 12.54 -5.15
N VAL A 140 14.16 11.49 -4.72
CA VAL A 140 13.31 11.53 -3.51
C VAL A 140 14.16 11.77 -2.27
N ASP A 141 13.82 12.77 -1.47
CA ASP A 141 14.38 12.99 -0.13
C ASP A 141 13.50 12.28 0.91
N VAL A 142 13.94 11.10 1.34
CA VAL A 142 13.23 10.26 2.31
C VAL A 142 12.92 10.98 3.62
N LYS A 143 13.74 11.95 4.02
CA LYS A 143 13.56 12.71 5.27
C LYS A 143 12.44 13.73 5.18
N GLN A 144 12.14 14.22 4.00
CA GLN A 144 11.06 15.19 3.76
C GLN A 144 9.72 14.50 3.47
N GLU A 145 9.74 13.21 3.11
CA GLU A 145 8.52 12.48 2.87
C GLU A 145 7.82 12.12 4.17
N LYS A 146 6.54 12.48 4.25
CA LYS A 146 5.69 12.09 5.38
C LYS A 146 5.42 10.60 5.31
N GLN A 147 6.09 9.84 6.16
CA GLN A 147 5.87 8.39 6.26
C GLN A 147 4.43 8.10 6.70
N ARG A 148 3.90 6.98 6.23
CA ARG A 148 2.58 6.49 6.65
C ARG A 148 2.63 5.97 8.08
N GLU A 149 1.51 6.15 8.77
CA GLU A 149 1.35 5.66 10.13
C GLU A 149 1.28 4.13 10.14
N LEU A 150 2.01 3.54 11.07
CA LEU A 150 1.91 2.12 11.40
C LEU A 150 0.90 1.96 12.54
N TYR A 151 0.10 0.92 12.46
CA TYR A 151 -0.90 0.60 13.47
C TYR A 151 -0.48 -0.67 14.22
N THR A 152 -0.82 -0.77 15.50
CA THR A 152 -0.58 -1.99 16.26
C THR A 152 -1.65 -3.04 15.92
N SER A 153 -1.27 -4.32 15.95
CA SER A 153 -2.22 -5.42 15.70
C SER A 153 -3.45 -5.39 16.61
N PRO A 154 -3.37 -5.05 17.91
CA PRO A 154 -4.56 -4.90 18.77
C PRO A 154 -5.50 -3.77 18.30
N GLN A 155 -4.96 -2.61 17.89
CA GLN A 155 -5.80 -1.52 17.37
C GLN A 155 -6.54 -1.93 16.10
N VAL A 156 -5.86 -2.63 15.20
CA VAL A 156 -6.44 -3.13 13.96
C VAL A 156 -7.53 -4.16 14.25
N GLU A 157 -7.31 -5.07 15.17
CA GLU A 157 -8.29 -6.09 15.53
C GLU A 157 -9.56 -5.48 16.12
N VAL A 158 -9.43 -4.52 17.03
CA VAL A 158 -10.58 -3.76 17.57
C VAL A 158 -11.38 -3.09 16.45
N VAL A 159 -10.70 -2.44 15.51
CA VAL A 159 -11.35 -1.77 14.38
C VAL A 159 -12.03 -2.77 13.43
N ARG A 160 -11.47 -3.96 13.23
CA ARG A 160 -12.11 -5.04 12.46
C ARG A 160 -13.38 -5.55 13.15
N GLN A 161 -13.38 -5.70 14.46
CA GLN A 161 -14.56 -6.08 15.24
C GLN A 161 -15.66 -5.02 15.16
N ILE A 162 -15.31 -3.76 15.33
CA ILE A 162 -16.24 -2.63 15.15
C ILE A 162 -16.83 -2.63 13.74
N HIS A 163 -16.00 -2.79 12.72
CA HIS A 163 -16.47 -2.87 11.32
C HIS A 163 -17.45 -4.02 11.13
N LYS A 164 -17.12 -5.22 11.62
CA LYS A 164 -18.00 -6.40 11.54
C LYS A 164 -19.36 -6.14 12.19
N ARG A 165 -19.40 -5.50 13.36
CA ARG A 165 -20.63 -5.10 14.03
C ARG A 165 -21.43 -4.10 13.20
N LEU A 166 -20.79 -3.05 12.69
CA LEU A 166 -21.46 -2.00 11.91
C LEU A 166 -22.11 -2.51 10.62
N ILE A 167 -21.50 -3.51 9.95
CA ILE A 167 -22.07 -4.10 8.73
C ILE A 167 -23.10 -5.18 9.00
N SER A 168 -23.08 -5.82 10.19
CA SER A 168 -24.08 -6.86 10.56
C SER A 168 -25.43 -6.27 10.92
N ASN A 169 -25.50 -5.04 11.42
CA ASN A 169 -26.75 -4.35 11.74
C ASN A 169 -26.77 -2.93 11.16
N LEU A 170 -27.28 -2.79 9.94
CA LEU A 170 -27.30 -1.52 9.21
C LEU A 170 -28.31 -0.51 9.74
N GLN A 171 -29.26 -0.94 10.57
CA GLN A 171 -30.27 -0.06 11.18
C GLN A 171 -29.68 0.72 12.36
N GLU A 172 -28.76 0.13 13.09
CA GLU A 172 -28.07 0.81 14.19
C GLU A 172 -27.13 1.91 13.67
N ARG A 173 -27.05 2.99 14.42
CA ARG A 173 -26.17 4.14 14.14
C ARG A 173 -25.41 4.53 15.40
N PRO A 174 -24.55 3.64 15.94
CA PRO A 174 -23.80 3.98 17.14
C PRO A 174 -22.89 5.18 16.88
N THR A 175 -22.78 6.03 17.87
CA THR A 175 -21.85 7.16 17.85
C THR A 175 -20.41 6.69 18.05
N ILE A 176 -19.44 7.53 17.72
CA ILE A 176 -18.02 7.22 17.95
C ILE A 176 -17.75 7.03 19.45
N GLU A 177 -18.42 7.83 20.29
CA GLU A 177 -18.31 7.79 21.75
C GLU A 177 -18.85 6.45 22.33
N GLU A 178 -19.95 5.93 21.80
CA GLU A 178 -20.51 4.64 22.18
C GLU A 178 -19.57 3.51 21.77
N LEU A 179 -19.07 3.51 20.54
CA LEU A 179 -18.10 2.52 20.07
C LEU A 179 -16.80 2.59 20.87
N SER A 180 -16.31 3.79 21.16
CA SER A 180 -15.11 4.01 21.97
C SER A 180 -15.23 3.40 23.37
N LYS A 181 -16.37 3.62 24.04
CA LYS A 181 -16.64 3.06 25.38
C LYS A 181 -16.79 1.56 25.35
N GLU A 182 -17.52 1.00 24.39
CA GLU A 182 -17.79 -0.42 24.28
C GLU A 182 -16.54 -1.24 24.00
N TYR A 183 -15.69 -0.73 23.09
CA TYR A 183 -14.47 -1.44 22.69
C TYR A 183 -13.21 -0.98 23.43
N LEU A 184 -13.37 -0.12 24.46
CA LEU A 184 -12.29 0.38 25.30
C LEU A 184 -11.11 0.99 24.49
N ILE A 185 -11.43 1.69 23.41
CA ILE A 185 -10.45 2.37 22.54
C ILE A 185 -10.69 3.88 22.58
N ASN A 186 -9.61 4.67 22.61
CA ASN A 186 -9.73 6.13 22.53
C ASN A 186 -10.37 6.57 21.20
N THR A 187 -11.24 7.60 21.25
CA THR A 187 -11.97 8.11 20.07
C THR A 187 -11.06 8.58 18.93
N ALA A 188 -9.92 9.22 19.26
CA ALA A 188 -8.94 9.64 18.26
C ALA A 188 -8.29 8.41 17.59
N THR A 189 -7.78 7.48 18.40
CA THR A 189 -7.20 6.22 17.92
C THR A 189 -8.18 5.44 17.06
N LEU A 190 -9.46 5.34 17.49
CA LEU A 190 -10.50 4.67 16.71
C LEU A 190 -10.68 5.32 15.33
N LYS A 191 -10.81 6.65 15.28
CA LYS A 191 -10.99 7.39 14.01
C LYS A 191 -9.79 7.20 13.07
N ASP A 192 -8.59 7.34 13.61
CA ASP A 192 -7.35 7.27 12.82
C ASP A 192 -7.09 5.85 12.33
N THR A 193 -7.19 4.85 13.22
CA THR A 193 -7.00 3.45 12.82
C THR A 193 -8.08 3.00 11.84
N PHE A 194 -9.34 3.35 12.04
CA PHE A 194 -10.42 2.98 11.11
C PHE A 194 -10.19 3.61 9.73
N LYS A 195 -9.83 4.90 9.69
CA LYS A 195 -9.48 5.57 8.43
C LYS A 195 -8.23 4.94 7.80
N GLY A 196 -7.24 4.56 8.59
CA GLY A 196 -6.06 3.84 8.14
C GLY A 196 -6.42 2.50 7.50
N VAL A 197 -7.23 1.68 8.16
CA VAL A 197 -7.63 0.33 7.69
C VAL A 197 -8.58 0.39 6.49
N TYR A 198 -9.61 1.21 6.54
CA TYR A 198 -10.69 1.25 5.53
C TYR A 198 -10.63 2.43 4.54
N GLY A 199 -9.65 3.32 4.69
CA GLY A 199 -9.40 4.45 3.77
C GLY A 199 -10.29 5.67 4.00
N GLN A 200 -11.37 5.55 4.78
CA GLN A 200 -12.36 6.60 4.99
C GLN A 200 -12.79 6.69 6.46
N PRO A 201 -13.24 7.85 6.93
CA PRO A 201 -13.87 7.98 8.24
C PRO A 201 -15.09 7.05 8.37
N ILE A 202 -15.35 6.53 9.58
CA ILE A 202 -16.44 5.57 9.87
C ILE A 202 -17.78 6.03 9.28
N GLY A 203 -18.17 7.28 9.50
CA GLY A 203 -19.44 7.82 9.02
C GLY A 203 -19.55 7.82 7.50
N THR A 204 -18.50 8.23 6.80
CA THR A 204 -18.43 8.24 5.34
C THR A 204 -18.48 6.81 4.79
N TYR A 205 -17.67 5.92 5.35
CA TYR A 205 -17.64 4.51 4.99
C TYR A 205 -19.03 3.87 5.11
N MET A 206 -19.70 4.04 6.25
CA MET A 206 -21.00 3.46 6.50
C MET A 206 -22.12 4.06 5.63
N LYS A 207 -22.01 5.35 5.30
CA LYS A 207 -22.93 5.99 4.32
C LYS A 207 -22.82 5.30 2.96
N VAL A 208 -21.62 5.16 2.43
CA VAL A 208 -21.36 4.50 1.13
C VAL A 208 -21.78 3.03 1.18
N TYR A 209 -21.45 2.32 2.25
CA TYR A 209 -21.81 0.92 2.42
C TYR A 209 -23.35 0.71 2.40
N ARG A 210 -24.10 1.50 3.17
CA ARG A 210 -25.58 1.45 3.19
C ARG A 210 -26.17 1.74 1.82
N MET A 211 -25.66 2.73 1.09
CA MET A 211 -26.11 3.05 -0.26
C MET A 211 -25.88 1.90 -1.24
N LYS A 212 -24.72 1.24 -1.16
CA LYS A 212 -24.41 0.06 -1.99
C LYS A 212 -25.35 -1.10 -1.68
N GLN A 213 -25.66 -1.35 -0.40
CA GLN A 213 -26.61 -2.41 0.00
C GLN A 213 -28.02 -2.11 -0.48
N ALA A 214 -28.50 -0.88 -0.33
CA ALA A 214 -29.81 -0.47 -0.83
C ALA A 214 -29.92 -0.64 -2.36
N ALA A 215 -28.89 -0.22 -3.10
CA ALA A 215 -28.84 -0.39 -4.55
C ALA A 215 -28.82 -1.88 -4.98
N ALA A 216 -28.15 -2.74 -4.21
CA ALA A 216 -28.15 -4.19 -4.47
C ALA A 216 -29.54 -4.81 -4.23
N MET A 217 -30.24 -4.42 -3.17
CA MET A 217 -31.59 -4.89 -2.87
C MET A 217 -32.60 -4.47 -3.97
N LEU A 218 -32.51 -3.23 -4.45
CA LEU A 218 -33.41 -2.74 -5.54
C LEU A 218 -33.16 -3.44 -6.88
N ARG A 219 -32.01 -4.04 -7.11
CA ARG A 219 -31.73 -4.80 -8.35
C ARG A 219 -32.22 -6.24 -8.30
N GLN A 220 -32.56 -6.74 -7.10
CA GLN A 220 -33.03 -8.11 -6.88
C GLN A 220 -34.55 -8.20 -6.82
N THR A 221 -35.25 -7.06 -6.77
CA THR A 221 -36.72 -6.90 -6.90
C THR A 221 -37.08 -6.50 -8.32
#